data_5a6a993d3283b3373201fc830a15f9c4
#
_entry.id   5a6a993d3283b3373201fc830a15f9c4
#
_cell.length_a   1.000
_cell.length_b   1.000
_cell.length_c   1.000
_cell.angle_alpha   90.00
_cell.angle_beta   90.00
_cell.angle_gamma   90.00
#
_symmetry.space_group_name_H-M   'P 1'
#
loop_
_entity.id
_entity.type
_entity.pdbx_description
1 polymer ?
#
loop_
_entity_poly.entity_id
_entity_poly.type
_entity_poly.pdbx_seq_one_letter_code
_entity_poly.pdbx_strand_id
1 'polypeptide(L)'
;MKNHKVKCSNFEIANDKPFTLIAGPCQLENEEHALKISTELKKITSELGINLIYKTSFDKANRTSLKGKRGLGLEKSLPIFDKIRKEVGVPILTDVHTSEQCSIVAKHVDVLQIPAFLCRQTDLLIAAAKTGKIINVKKGQFLAPWDMANVIKKIEESGNKNILITERGASFGYNTLVSDMRALPIMSKFGFPIVFDATHSVQQPGGMGEKSGGQREFVPYLARAAIAVGVGAIFIETHEDPENAPSDGPNMVCLLYTSDAADDKQC
;
A
#
# COMPACT_ATOMS: atom_id res chain seq x y z
N MET A 1 11.52 23.11 -5.21
CA MET A 1 10.50 22.17 -5.69
C MET A 1 9.29 22.22 -4.77
N LYS A 2 8.07 22.12 -5.29
CA LYS A 2 6.88 22.02 -4.42
C LYS A 2 7.00 20.71 -3.66
N ASN A 3 6.87 20.74 -2.33
CA ASN A 3 6.84 19.57 -1.48
C ASN A 3 5.49 19.56 -0.77
N HIS A 4 4.51 18.86 -1.35
CA HIS A 4 3.19 18.75 -0.75
C HIS A 4 3.29 17.87 0.49
N LYS A 5 2.72 18.34 1.58
CA LYS A 5 2.53 17.57 2.80
C LYS A 5 1.10 17.07 2.81
N VAL A 6 0.93 15.76 2.91
CA VAL A 6 -0.38 15.13 2.99
C VAL A 6 -0.71 14.85 4.45
N LYS A 7 -1.74 15.51 4.96
CA LYS A 7 -2.20 15.33 6.34
C LYS A 7 -3.03 14.04 6.45
N CYS A 8 -2.61 13.14 7.32
CA CYS A 8 -3.33 11.92 7.66
C CYS A 8 -3.56 11.89 9.17
N SER A 9 -4.82 11.99 9.60
CA SER A 9 -5.15 12.07 11.04
C SER A 9 -4.37 13.17 11.77
N ASN A 10 -3.48 12.81 12.69
CA ASN A 10 -2.67 13.71 13.52
C ASN A 10 -1.22 13.88 13.04
N PHE A 11 -0.84 13.31 11.90
CA PHE A 11 0.51 13.42 11.33
C PHE A 11 0.49 13.84 9.86
N GLU A 12 1.67 14.19 9.34
CA GLU A 12 1.87 14.57 7.94
C GLU A 12 2.84 13.61 7.25
N ILE A 13 2.52 13.24 6.01
CA ILE A 13 3.36 12.43 5.14
C ILE A 13 4.04 13.35 4.13
N ALA A 14 5.38 13.32 4.06
CA ALA A 14 6.18 14.09 3.12
C ALA A 14 7.56 13.46 2.93
N ASN A 15 8.21 13.72 1.79
CA ASN A 15 9.52 13.11 1.48
C ASN A 15 10.68 13.66 2.33
N ASP A 16 10.48 14.78 3.04
CA ASP A 16 11.45 15.43 3.93
C ASP A 16 11.16 15.20 5.42
N LYS A 17 10.26 14.29 5.74
CA LYS A 17 9.90 13.87 7.11
C LYS A 17 10.29 12.42 7.39
N PRO A 18 10.35 12.00 8.66
CA PRO A 18 10.43 10.59 8.99
C PRO A 18 9.32 9.81 8.26
N PHE A 19 9.66 8.67 7.71
CA PHE A 19 8.74 7.90 6.91
C PHE A 19 7.54 7.41 7.73
N THR A 20 6.40 7.25 7.06
CA THR A 20 5.20 6.62 7.60
C THR A 20 5.17 5.16 7.16
N LEU A 21 4.82 4.25 8.05
CA LEU A 21 4.60 2.85 7.70
C LEU A 21 3.14 2.64 7.27
N ILE A 22 2.94 2.07 6.09
CA ILE A 22 1.65 1.56 5.62
C ILE A 22 1.75 0.04 5.68
N ALA A 23 1.09 -0.60 6.66
CA ALA A 23 1.25 -2.03 6.88
C ALA A 23 -0.05 -2.74 7.28
N GLY A 24 -0.10 -4.04 6.96
CA GLY A 24 -1.20 -4.93 7.31
C GLY A 24 -1.30 -6.12 6.37
N PRO A 25 -2.29 -7.01 6.56
CA PRO A 25 -2.43 -8.21 5.75
C PRO A 25 -2.85 -7.88 4.33
N CYS A 26 -2.51 -8.76 3.39
CA CYS A 26 -2.86 -8.60 1.98
C CYS A 26 -4.36 -8.40 1.80
N GLN A 27 -5.20 -9.20 2.48
CA GLN A 27 -6.66 -9.11 2.44
C GLN A 27 -7.27 -9.19 3.84
N LEU A 28 -8.47 -8.65 3.98
CA LEU A 28 -9.28 -8.77 5.20
C LEU A 28 -9.85 -10.18 5.30
N GLU A 29 -9.42 -10.93 6.31
CA GLU A 29 -9.81 -12.33 6.51
C GLU A 29 -11.04 -12.48 7.39
N ASN A 30 -11.02 -11.81 8.55
CA ASN A 30 -12.12 -11.69 9.50
C ASN A 30 -11.85 -10.54 10.48
N GLU A 31 -12.83 -10.24 11.32
CA GLU A 31 -12.75 -9.13 12.28
C GLU A 31 -11.68 -9.35 13.36
N GLU A 32 -11.62 -10.56 13.94
CA GLU A 32 -10.67 -10.90 15.01
C GLU A 32 -9.22 -10.75 14.54
N HIS A 33 -8.91 -11.33 13.36
CA HIS A 33 -7.60 -11.21 12.73
C HIS A 33 -7.23 -9.75 12.44
N ALA A 34 -8.17 -8.96 11.90
CA ALA A 34 -7.94 -7.55 11.59
C ALA A 34 -7.63 -6.71 12.83
N LEU A 35 -8.36 -6.92 13.92
CA LEU A 35 -8.11 -6.25 15.21
C LEU A 35 -6.78 -6.67 15.82
N LYS A 36 -6.47 -7.97 15.80
CA LYS A 36 -5.18 -8.50 16.28
C LYS A 36 -4.01 -7.85 15.54
N ILE A 37 -3.98 -7.96 14.21
CA ILE A 37 -2.86 -7.44 13.42
C ILE A 37 -2.74 -5.91 13.54
N SER A 38 -3.84 -5.18 13.49
CA SER A 38 -3.80 -3.72 13.63
C SER A 38 -3.33 -3.25 15.01
N THR A 39 -3.69 -3.98 16.07
CA THR A 39 -3.24 -3.70 17.44
C THR A 39 -1.74 -3.96 17.62
N GLU A 40 -1.25 -5.10 17.14
CA GLU A 40 0.18 -5.42 17.20
C GLU A 40 1.03 -4.44 16.37
N LEU A 41 0.60 -4.10 15.15
CA LEU A 41 1.28 -3.09 14.34
C LEU A 41 1.31 -1.73 15.03
N LYS A 42 0.20 -1.31 15.66
CA LYS A 42 0.16 -0.05 16.43
C LYS A 42 1.14 -0.08 17.60
N LYS A 43 1.21 -1.19 18.32
CA LYS A 43 2.14 -1.37 19.44
C LYS A 43 3.59 -1.21 18.95
N ILE A 44 4.01 -2.00 17.96
CA ILE A 44 5.36 -1.98 17.38
C ILE A 44 5.72 -0.56 16.90
N THR A 45 4.85 0.06 16.11
CA THR A 45 5.12 1.38 15.54
C THR A 45 5.16 2.49 16.60
N SER A 46 4.36 2.37 17.67
CA SER A 46 4.38 3.32 18.80
C SER A 46 5.70 3.21 19.58
N GLU A 47 6.20 1.99 19.82
CA GLU A 47 7.49 1.77 20.47
C GLU A 47 8.66 2.32 19.65
N LEU A 48 8.57 2.25 18.32
CA LEU A 48 9.57 2.78 17.40
C LEU A 48 9.40 4.28 17.06
N GLY A 49 8.34 4.93 17.53
CA GLY A 49 8.03 6.32 17.18
C GLY A 49 7.68 6.54 15.70
N ILE A 50 7.14 5.53 15.01
CA ILE A 50 6.79 5.55 13.59
C ILE A 50 5.28 5.75 13.43
N ASN A 51 4.86 6.62 12.51
CA ASN A 51 3.45 6.76 12.15
C ASN A 51 2.95 5.55 11.37
N LEU A 52 1.75 5.06 11.70
CA LEU A 52 1.11 3.90 11.07
C LEU A 52 -0.15 4.29 10.30
N ILE A 53 -0.30 3.72 9.10
CA ILE A 53 -1.56 3.56 8.39
C ILE A 53 -1.80 2.05 8.26
N TYR A 54 -2.88 1.55 8.88
CA TYR A 54 -3.24 0.14 8.75
C TYR A 54 -3.82 -0.13 7.36
N LYS A 55 -3.28 -1.13 6.67
CA LYS A 55 -3.69 -1.51 5.31
C LYS A 55 -4.31 -2.90 5.31
N THR A 56 -5.48 -3.02 4.69
CA THR A 56 -6.02 -4.33 4.29
C THR A 56 -7.01 -4.15 3.14
N SER A 57 -7.14 -5.15 2.26
CA SER A 57 -8.07 -5.10 1.13
C SER A 57 -9.34 -5.88 1.43
N PHE A 58 -10.50 -5.28 1.18
CA PHE A 58 -11.78 -5.97 1.33
C PHE A 58 -12.04 -6.99 0.22
N ASP A 59 -11.41 -6.80 -0.94
CA ASP A 59 -11.50 -7.69 -2.11
C ASP A 59 -10.18 -7.71 -2.88
N LYS A 60 -9.79 -8.87 -3.34
CA LYS A 60 -8.71 -9.09 -4.30
C LYS A 60 -9.31 -9.37 -5.68
N ALA A 61 -9.72 -8.31 -6.37
CA ALA A 61 -10.49 -8.38 -7.61
C ALA A 61 -9.73 -8.98 -8.81
N ASN A 62 -8.39 -9.04 -8.74
CA ASN A 62 -7.51 -9.46 -9.84
C ASN A 62 -6.83 -10.83 -9.61
N ARG A 63 -7.51 -11.77 -8.96
CA ARG A 63 -6.96 -13.12 -8.74
C ARG A 63 -6.65 -13.83 -10.04
N THR A 64 -5.52 -14.54 -10.08
CA THR A 64 -5.12 -15.38 -11.22
C THR A 64 -6.08 -16.57 -11.38
N SER A 65 -6.51 -17.18 -10.28
CA SER A 65 -7.46 -18.31 -10.29
C SER A 65 -8.84 -17.89 -9.79
N LEU A 66 -9.91 -18.38 -10.43
CA LEU A 66 -11.30 -18.19 -9.96
C LEU A 66 -11.53 -18.79 -8.56
N LYS A 67 -10.74 -19.79 -8.16
CA LYS A 67 -10.81 -20.42 -6.83
C LYS A 67 -10.04 -19.64 -5.76
N GLY A 68 -9.31 -18.58 -6.13
CA GLY A 68 -8.54 -17.77 -5.21
C GLY A 68 -9.43 -17.04 -4.20
N LYS A 69 -9.03 -17.05 -2.93
CA LYS A 69 -9.76 -16.31 -1.88
C LYS A 69 -9.69 -14.81 -2.19
N ARG A 70 -10.83 -14.14 -2.16
CA ARG A 70 -10.95 -12.72 -2.51
C ARG A 70 -11.04 -11.78 -1.30
N GLY A 71 -11.29 -12.29 -0.11
CA GLY A 71 -11.57 -11.49 1.09
C GLY A 71 -13.04 -11.55 1.49
N LEU A 72 -13.46 -10.69 2.42
CA LEU A 72 -14.84 -10.68 2.95
C LEU A 72 -15.86 -10.01 2.04
N GLY A 73 -15.39 -9.21 1.07
CA GLY A 73 -16.22 -8.36 0.24
C GLY A 73 -16.56 -7.03 0.92
N LEU A 74 -17.14 -6.11 0.14
CA LEU A 74 -17.34 -4.72 0.55
C LEU A 74 -18.21 -4.59 1.81
N GLU A 75 -19.44 -5.10 1.76
CA GLU A 75 -20.45 -4.87 2.81
C GLU A 75 -20.01 -5.36 4.20
N LYS A 76 -19.38 -6.53 4.26
CA LYS A 76 -18.92 -7.12 5.52
C LYS A 76 -17.68 -6.42 6.08
N SER A 77 -16.91 -5.75 5.22
CA SER A 77 -15.66 -5.10 5.61
C SER A 77 -15.86 -3.71 6.20
N LEU A 78 -16.88 -2.98 5.77
CA LEU A 78 -17.12 -1.59 6.22
C LEU A 78 -17.25 -1.46 7.75
N PRO A 79 -18.08 -2.27 8.45
CA PRO A 79 -18.18 -2.18 9.91
C PRO A 79 -16.88 -2.58 10.63
N ILE A 80 -16.06 -3.46 10.03
CA ILE A 80 -14.76 -3.83 10.59
C ILE A 80 -13.79 -2.65 10.51
N PHE A 81 -13.78 -1.90 9.42
CA PHE A 81 -12.98 -0.67 9.31
C PHE A 81 -13.37 0.35 10.39
N ASP A 82 -14.67 0.59 10.58
CA ASP A 82 -15.14 1.49 11.63
C ASP A 82 -14.71 1.03 13.03
N LYS A 83 -14.77 -0.27 13.28
CA LYS A 83 -14.35 -0.85 14.55
C LYS A 83 -12.86 -0.67 14.81
N ILE A 84 -12.00 -0.95 13.84
CA ILE A 84 -10.55 -0.72 13.93
C ILE A 84 -10.25 0.75 14.20
N ARG A 85 -10.90 1.68 13.51
CA ARG A 85 -10.71 3.13 13.73
C ARG A 85 -11.11 3.53 15.14
N LYS A 86 -12.19 2.98 15.66
CA LYS A 86 -12.72 3.27 17.01
C LYS A 86 -11.87 2.66 18.12
N GLU A 87 -11.53 1.38 18.02
CA GLU A 87 -10.90 0.61 19.10
C GLU A 87 -9.37 0.70 19.06
N VAL A 88 -8.79 0.61 17.87
CA VAL A 88 -7.32 0.68 17.70
C VAL A 88 -6.86 2.13 17.49
N GLY A 89 -7.67 2.97 16.84
CA GLY A 89 -7.37 4.40 16.65
C GLY A 89 -6.27 4.66 15.62
N VAL A 90 -6.19 3.85 14.56
CA VAL A 90 -5.25 4.03 13.44
C VAL A 90 -5.99 4.42 12.16
N PRO A 91 -5.41 5.27 11.31
CA PRO A 91 -5.95 5.51 9.96
C PRO A 91 -5.90 4.23 9.13
N ILE A 92 -6.86 4.10 8.19
CA ILE A 92 -7.02 2.90 7.37
C ILE A 92 -6.84 3.22 5.90
N LEU A 93 -6.14 2.31 5.19
CA LEU A 93 -6.02 2.26 3.75
C LEU A 93 -6.65 0.97 3.21
N THR A 94 -7.49 1.08 2.18
CA THR A 94 -8.00 -0.07 1.43
C THR A 94 -8.08 0.22 -0.06
N ASP A 95 -8.08 -0.85 -0.88
CA ASP A 95 -8.22 -0.73 -2.34
C ASP A 95 -9.66 -0.39 -2.75
N VAL A 96 -9.82 0.32 -3.87
CA VAL A 96 -11.08 0.48 -4.60
C VAL A 96 -10.90 0.06 -6.05
N HIS A 97 -11.90 -0.59 -6.64
CA HIS A 97 -11.80 -1.21 -7.96
C HIS A 97 -12.78 -0.60 -8.97
N THR A 98 -13.87 0.01 -8.51
CA THR A 98 -14.86 0.68 -9.35
C THR A 98 -15.16 2.08 -8.81
N SER A 99 -15.71 2.94 -9.68
CA SER A 99 -16.07 4.32 -9.32
C SER A 99 -17.11 4.38 -8.21
N GLU A 100 -18.07 3.45 -8.20
CA GLU A 100 -19.16 3.37 -7.23
C GLU A 100 -18.65 3.07 -5.82
N GLN A 101 -17.60 2.23 -5.71
CA GLN A 101 -17.00 1.88 -4.43
C GLN A 101 -16.36 3.09 -3.74
N CYS A 102 -15.83 4.06 -4.50
CA CYS A 102 -15.10 5.20 -3.94
C CYS A 102 -15.92 5.98 -2.90
N SER A 103 -17.14 6.37 -3.22
CA SER A 103 -18.00 7.15 -2.34
C SER A 103 -18.48 6.39 -1.11
N ILE A 104 -18.65 5.07 -1.23
CA ILE A 104 -19.05 4.18 -0.15
C ILE A 104 -17.88 3.98 0.83
N VAL A 105 -16.76 3.52 0.30
CA VAL A 105 -15.55 3.19 1.08
C VAL A 105 -14.97 4.42 1.80
N ALA A 106 -15.02 5.58 1.14
CA ALA A 106 -14.50 6.84 1.71
C ALA A 106 -15.14 7.25 3.04
N LYS A 107 -16.32 6.74 3.38
CA LYS A 107 -16.98 7.01 4.68
C LYS A 107 -16.30 6.24 5.83
N HIS A 108 -15.62 5.15 5.53
CA HIS A 108 -15.11 4.18 6.49
C HIS A 108 -13.57 4.16 6.58
N VAL A 109 -12.87 4.74 5.60
CA VAL A 109 -11.39 4.75 5.57
C VAL A 109 -10.82 6.14 5.37
N ASP A 110 -9.51 6.30 5.56
CA ASP A 110 -8.79 7.57 5.45
C ASP A 110 -8.06 7.69 4.12
N VAL A 111 -7.64 6.56 3.54
CA VAL A 111 -6.89 6.49 2.29
C VAL A 111 -7.55 5.51 1.34
N LEU A 112 -7.88 5.96 0.13
CA LEU A 112 -8.30 5.10 -0.97
C LEU A 112 -7.09 4.72 -1.81
N GLN A 113 -6.86 3.43 -2.03
CA GLN A 113 -5.79 2.95 -2.88
C GLN A 113 -6.30 2.58 -4.25
N ILE A 114 -5.65 3.11 -5.29
CA ILE A 114 -5.86 2.69 -6.68
C ILE A 114 -4.85 1.58 -7.00
N PRO A 115 -5.29 0.35 -7.30
CA PRO A 115 -4.42 -0.75 -7.67
C PRO A 115 -3.58 -0.44 -8.91
N ALA A 116 -2.41 -1.07 -9.00
CA ALA A 116 -1.45 -0.81 -10.08
C ALA A 116 -2.03 -1.03 -11.49
N PHE A 117 -2.82 -2.08 -11.69
CA PHE A 117 -3.46 -2.34 -12.99
C PHE A 117 -4.50 -1.29 -13.38
N LEU A 118 -5.08 -0.59 -12.40
CA LEU A 118 -6.12 0.42 -12.60
C LEU A 118 -5.61 1.86 -12.55
N CYS A 119 -4.30 2.06 -12.44
CA CYS A 119 -3.70 3.38 -12.23
C CYS A 119 -3.98 4.40 -13.34
N ARG A 120 -4.39 3.96 -14.54
CA ARG A 120 -4.74 4.83 -15.67
C ARG A 120 -6.24 5.00 -15.89
N GLN A 121 -7.09 4.31 -15.14
CA GLN A 121 -8.55 4.37 -15.30
C GLN A 121 -9.10 5.74 -14.90
N THR A 122 -9.46 6.56 -15.90
CA THR A 122 -9.80 7.96 -15.69
C THR A 122 -11.00 8.12 -14.76
N ASP A 123 -12.08 7.37 -14.99
CA ASP A 123 -13.30 7.50 -14.19
C ASP A 123 -13.10 7.08 -12.73
N LEU A 124 -12.28 6.04 -12.49
CA LEU A 124 -11.91 5.62 -11.15
C LEU A 124 -11.09 6.68 -10.42
N LEU A 125 -10.10 7.28 -11.09
CA LEU A 125 -9.27 8.36 -10.53
C LEU A 125 -10.10 9.59 -10.17
N ILE A 126 -11.02 9.99 -11.05
CA ILE A 126 -11.94 11.12 -10.84
C ILE A 126 -12.88 10.82 -9.65
N ALA A 127 -13.48 9.63 -9.62
CA ALA A 127 -14.38 9.23 -8.54
C ALA A 127 -13.66 9.20 -7.19
N ALA A 128 -12.46 8.64 -7.12
CA ALA A 128 -11.65 8.64 -5.93
C ALA A 128 -11.28 10.07 -5.49
N ALA A 129 -10.83 10.92 -6.41
CA ALA A 129 -10.47 12.31 -6.13
C ALA A 129 -11.63 13.10 -5.52
N LYS A 130 -12.83 12.95 -6.07
CA LYS A 130 -14.06 13.64 -5.62
C LYS A 130 -14.46 13.30 -4.17
N THR A 131 -13.92 12.23 -3.59
CA THR A 131 -14.18 11.89 -2.18
C THR A 131 -13.48 12.83 -1.20
N GLY A 132 -12.46 13.58 -1.64
CA GLY A 132 -11.62 14.42 -0.80
C GLY A 132 -10.66 13.65 0.12
N LYS A 133 -10.68 12.32 0.09
CA LYS A 133 -9.76 11.46 0.87
C LYS A 133 -8.36 11.48 0.28
N ILE A 134 -7.39 10.93 1.03
CA ILE A 134 -6.05 10.70 0.51
C ILE A 134 -6.14 9.60 -0.55
N ILE A 135 -5.52 9.83 -1.71
CA ILE A 135 -5.50 8.88 -2.81
C ILE A 135 -4.07 8.33 -2.95
N ASN A 136 -3.89 7.06 -2.63
CA ASN A 136 -2.65 6.35 -2.88
C ASN A 136 -2.72 5.64 -4.22
N VAL A 137 -1.94 6.09 -5.20
CA VAL A 137 -1.93 5.46 -6.52
C VAL A 137 -0.70 4.57 -6.66
N LYS A 138 -0.92 3.28 -6.82
CA LYS A 138 0.16 2.35 -7.17
C LYS A 138 0.51 2.49 -8.64
N LYS A 139 1.78 2.81 -8.93
CA LYS A 139 2.28 2.87 -10.30
C LYS A 139 2.18 1.50 -10.95
N GLY A 140 1.55 1.44 -12.13
CA GLY A 140 1.50 0.20 -12.91
C GLY A 140 2.90 -0.31 -13.26
N GLN A 141 3.08 -1.64 -13.26
CA GLN A 141 4.34 -2.29 -13.62
C GLN A 141 4.78 -1.98 -15.06
N PHE A 142 3.81 -1.60 -15.90
CA PHE A 142 3.99 -1.24 -17.31
C PHE A 142 4.23 0.26 -17.51
N LEU A 143 4.13 1.08 -16.46
CA LEU A 143 4.15 2.54 -16.57
C LEU A 143 5.54 3.09 -16.21
N ALA A 144 6.04 3.99 -17.05
CA ALA A 144 7.26 4.71 -16.74
C ALA A 144 7.02 5.72 -15.58
N PRO A 145 8.04 6.01 -14.74
CA PRO A 145 7.87 6.90 -13.60
C PRO A 145 7.44 8.32 -13.99
N TRP A 146 7.89 8.85 -15.12
CA TRP A 146 7.50 10.19 -15.61
C TRP A 146 6.05 10.25 -16.09
N ASP A 147 5.45 9.13 -16.53
CA ASP A 147 4.06 9.07 -16.98
C ASP A 147 3.05 9.16 -15.80
N MET A 148 3.52 9.00 -14.58
CA MET A 148 2.71 9.27 -13.39
C MET A 148 2.25 10.73 -13.30
N ALA A 149 2.93 11.67 -13.98
CA ALA A 149 2.47 13.05 -14.09
C ALA A 149 1.04 13.14 -14.64
N ASN A 150 0.68 12.31 -15.62
CA ASN A 150 -0.67 12.30 -16.22
C ASN A 150 -1.72 11.75 -15.24
N VAL A 151 -1.34 10.78 -14.42
CA VAL A 151 -2.23 10.22 -13.38
C VAL A 151 -2.50 11.27 -12.29
N ILE A 152 -1.44 11.92 -11.81
CA ILE A 152 -1.51 12.99 -10.82
C ILE A 152 -2.39 14.13 -11.33
N LYS A 153 -2.17 14.57 -12.58
CA LYS A 153 -2.92 15.67 -13.20
C LYS A 153 -4.42 15.41 -13.19
N LYS A 154 -4.86 14.18 -13.50
CA LYS A 154 -6.28 13.80 -13.44
C LYS A 154 -6.89 14.00 -12.04
N ILE A 155 -6.14 13.65 -10.99
CA ILE A 155 -6.60 13.79 -9.60
C ILE A 155 -6.60 15.27 -9.20
N GLU A 156 -5.54 16.05 -9.54
CA GLU A 156 -5.46 17.47 -9.24
C GLU A 156 -6.55 18.28 -9.94
N GLU A 157 -6.78 18.04 -11.23
CA GLU A 157 -7.84 18.70 -12.01
C GLU A 157 -9.25 18.31 -11.54
N SER A 158 -9.38 17.20 -10.82
CA SER A 158 -10.61 16.80 -10.12
C SER A 158 -10.76 17.44 -8.73
N GLY A 159 -9.85 18.36 -8.34
CA GLY A 159 -9.93 19.16 -7.12
C GLY A 159 -9.28 18.54 -5.89
N ASN A 160 -8.49 17.44 -6.02
CA ASN A 160 -7.85 16.79 -4.89
C ASN A 160 -6.31 16.86 -5.00
N LYS A 161 -5.66 17.31 -3.92
CA LYS A 161 -4.19 17.36 -3.80
C LYS A 161 -3.63 16.45 -2.72
N ASN A 162 -4.47 15.64 -2.08
CA ASN A 162 -4.05 14.66 -1.09
C ASN A 162 -3.62 13.37 -1.80
N ILE A 163 -2.45 13.38 -2.43
CA ILE A 163 -1.98 12.31 -3.32
C ILE A 163 -0.71 11.69 -2.74
N LEU A 164 -0.66 10.36 -2.71
CA LEU A 164 0.53 9.55 -2.48
C LEU A 164 0.82 8.76 -3.77
N ILE A 165 2.09 8.65 -4.13
CA ILE A 165 2.54 7.96 -5.36
C ILE A 165 3.36 6.76 -4.94
N THR A 166 2.88 5.55 -5.26
CA THR A 166 3.55 4.30 -4.84
C THR A 166 4.33 3.67 -5.98
N GLU A 167 5.64 3.52 -5.80
CA GLU A 167 6.50 2.63 -6.61
C GLU A 167 6.37 1.20 -6.09
N ARG A 168 6.26 0.21 -7.01
CA ARG A 168 6.12 -1.21 -6.67
C ARG A 168 6.81 -2.17 -7.65
N GLY A 169 7.78 -1.67 -8.40
CA GLY A 169 8.49 -2.39 -9.44
C GLY A 169 7.87 -2.24 -10.82
N ALA A 170 8.70 -2.43 -11.82
CA ALA A 170 8.35 -2.46 -13.24
C ALA A 170 8.59 -3.86 -13.80
N SER A 171 7.76 -4.29 -14.76
CA SER A 171 7.93 -5.57 -15.44
C SER A 171 9.26 -5.61 -16.19
N PHE A 172 10.02 -6.67 -15.98
CA PHE A 172 11.30 -6.92 -16.64
C PHE A 172 11.34 -8.36 -17.18
N GLY A 173 10.94 -8.53 -18.42
CA GLY A 173 10.69 -9.84 -18.99
C GLY A 173 9.41 -10.48 -18.44
N TYR A 174 9.37 -11.82 -18.40
CA TYR A 174 8.22 -12.57 -17.91
C TYR A 174 8.35 -12.84 -16.40
N ASN A 175 7.23 -12.69 -15.66
CA ASN A 175 7.10 -13.04 -14.25
C ASN A 175 8.16 -12.41 -13.30
N THR A 176 8.84 -11.36 -13.73
CA THR A 176 9.91 -10.70 -12.96
C THR A 176 9.64 -9.21 -12.87
N LEU A 177 9.92 -8.64 -11.71
CA LEU A 177 9.88 -7.20 -11.45
C LEU A 177 11.26 -6.70 -11.05
N VAL A 178 11.56 -5.47 -11.46
CA VAL A 178 12.76 -4.74 -11.04
C VAL A 178 12.35 -3.40 -10.47
N SER A 179 12.92 -3.03 -9.34
CA SER A 179 12.76 -1.71 -8.74
C SER A 179 13.89 -0.80 -9.17
N ASP A 180 13.60 0.15 -10.04
CA ASP A 180 14.53 1.21 -10.40
C ASP A 180 14.48 2.31 -9.31
N MET A 181 15.49 2.36 -8.45
CA MET A 181 15.56 3.37 -7.39
C MET A 181 15.60 4.81 -7.91
N ARG A 182 15.97 5.03 -9.19
CA ARG A 182 15.88 6.35 -9.85
C ARG A 182 14.43 6.80 -10.05
N ALA A 183 13.47 5.87 -10.09
CA ALA A 183 12.05 6.19 -10.19
C ALA A 183 11.57 7.06 -9.01
N LEU A 184 12.12 6.85 -7.82
CA LEU A 184 11.73 7.58 -6.61
C LEU A 184 12.03 9.08 -6.74
N PRO A 185 13.28 9.52 -7.00
CA PRO A 185 13.55 10.95 -7.19
C PRO A 185 12.95 11.52 -8.47
N ILE A 186 12.69 10.71 -9.52
CA ILE A 186 11.97 11.18 -10.71
C ILE A 186 10.54 11.57 -10.32
N MET A 187 9.80 10.69 -9.64
CA MET A 187 8.42 10.95 -9.24
C MET A 187 8.31 12.00 -8.12
N SER A 188 9.31 12.14 -7.24
CA SER A 188 9.32 13.16 -6.19
C SER A 188 9.33 14.58 -6.76
N LYS A 189 9.83 14.78 -7.99
CA LYS A 189 9.81 16.07 -8.69
C LYS A 189 8.39 16.59 -8.97
N PHE A 190 7.38 15.73 -8.97
CA PHE A 190 5.98 16.14 -9.07
C PHE A 190 5.48 16.83 -7.81
N GLY A 191 6.24 16.75 -6.71
CA GLY A 191 5.98 17.48 -5.48
C GLY A 191 5.10 16.70 -4.47
N PHE A 192 4.72 15.46 -4.72
CA PHE A 192 3.92 14.63 -3.83
C PHE A 192 4.76 13.61 -3.07
N PRO A 193 4.30 13.15 -1.88
CA PRO A 193 4.98 12.12 -1.14
C PRO A 193 5.07 10.82 -1.94
N ILE A 194 6.26 10.22 -1.92
CA ILE A 194 6.52 8.92 -2.54
C ILE A 194 6.37 7.84 -1.49
N VAL A 195 5.69 6.77 -1.86
CA VAL A 195 5.58 5.52 -1.12
C VAL A 195 6.39 4.46 -1.86
N PHE A 196 7.21 3.71 -1.16
CA PHE A 196 7.84 2.53 -1.73
C PHE A 196 7.17 1.26 -1.19
N ASP A 197 6.61 0.46 -2.08
CA ASP A 197 6.02 -0.84 -1.76
C ASP A 197 7.10 -1.91 -1.80
N ALA A 198 7.64 -2.24 -0.65
CA ALA A 198 8.75 -3.18 -0.52
C ALA A 198 8.33 -4.63 -0.79
N THR A 199 7.10 -5.01 -0.43
CA THR A 199 6.62 -6.38 -0.57
C THR A 199 6.19 -6.73 -1.99
N HIS A 200 5.50 -5.83 -2.69
CA HIS A 200 5.15 -6.09 -4.09
C HIS A 200 6.31 -5.88 -5.07
N SER A 201 7.37 -5.18 -4.68
CA SER A 201 8.58 -5.01 -5.49
C SER A 201 9.34 -6.31 -5.71
N VAL A 202 9.17 -7.29 -4.82
CA VAL A 202 9.80 -8.62 -4.89
C VAL A 202 8.84 -9.72 -5.34
N GLN A 203 7.62 -9.36 -5.74
CA GLN A 203 6.62 -10.29 -6.24
C GLN A 203 7.05 -10.85 -7.61
N GLN A 204 6.73 -12.11 -7.84
CA GLN A 204 6.85 -12.79 -9.13
C GLN A 204 5.45 -13.09 -9.67
N PRO A 205 4.84 -12.17 -10.43
CA PRO A 205 3.46 -12.32 -10.90
C PRO A 205 3.29 -13.58 -11.73
N GLY A 206 2.36 -14.48 -11.31
CA GLY A 206 2.15 -15.75 -12.02
C GLY A 206 3.32 -16.73 -11.96
N GLY A 207 4.36 -16.47 -11.19
CA GLY A 207 5.58 -17.28 -11.15
C GLY A 207 5.39 -18.72 -10.64
N MET A 208 4.25 -19.01 -9.99
CA MET A 208 3.86 -20.35 -9.52
C MET A 208 2.61 -20.87 -10.24
N GLY A 209 2.34 -20.43 -11.48
CA GLY A 209 1.17 -20.82 -12.26
C GLY A 209 -0.11 -20.17 -11.75
N GLU A 210 -0.84 -20.81 -10.85
CA GLU A 210 -2.11 -20.30 -10.30
C GLU A 210 -1.91 -19.25 -9.18
N LYS A 211 -0.67 -19.04 -8.73
CA LYS A 211 -0.31 -18.09 -7.66
C LYS A 211 0.89 -17.24 -8.07
N SER A 212 1.01 -16.07 -7.48
CA SER A 212 2.24 -15.28 -7.53
C SER A 212 3.30 -15.92 -6.64
N GLY A 213 4.55 -15.97 -7.11
CA GLY A 213 5.72 -16.21 -6.30
C GLY A 213 6.22 -14.90 -5.68
N GLY A 214 7.29 -14.96 -4.88
CA GLY A 214 7.92 -13.80 -4.28
C GLY A 214 9.25 -14.16 -3.64
N GLN A 215 10.05 -13.14 -3.40
CA GLN A 215 11.40 -13.25 -2.83
C GLN A 215 11.48 -12.34 -1.59
N ARG A 216 10.75 -12.72 -0.50
CA ARG A 216 10.61 -11.90 0.72
C ARG A 216 11.94 -11.53 1.35
N GLU A 217 12.97 -12.34 1.16
CA GLU A 217 14.31 -12.10 1.67
C GLU A 217 14.91 -10.77 1.19
N PHE A 218 14.47 -10.24 0.05
CA PHE A 218 14.94 -8.96 -0.47
C PHE A 218 14.14 -7.75 0.02
N VAL A 219 13.00 -7.93 0.68
CA VAL A 219 12.18 -6.83 1.19
C VAL A 219 12.97 -5.86 2.08
N PRO A 220 13.76 -6.31 3.08
CA PRO A 220 14.52 -5.39 3.94
C PRO A 220 15.57 -4.59 3.18
N TYR A 221 16.22 -5.20 2.19
CA TYR A 221 17.25 -4.53 1.39
C TYR A 221 16.66 -3.41 0.53
N LEU A 222 15.54 -3.68 -0.16
CA LEU A 222 14.86 -2.69 -0.99
C LEU A 222 14.22 -1.58 -0.16
N ALA A 223 13.64 -1.91 1.00
CA ALA A 223 13.10 -0.92 1.92
C ALA A 223 14.19 0.04 2.41
N ARG A 224 15.34 -0.47 2.86
CA ARG A 224 16.49 0.36 3.28
C ARG A 224 17.00 1.25 2.14
N ALA A 225 17.12 0.70 0.93
CA ALA A 225 17.53 1.47 -0.24
C ALA A 225 16.56 2.62 -0.54
N ALA A 226 15.25 2.38 -0.48
CA ALA A 226 14.23 3.40 -0.70
C ALA A 226 14.26 4.48 0.39
N ILE A 227 14.45 4.11 1.66
CA ILE A 227 14.59 5.07 2.77
C ILE A 227 15.85 5.93 2.56
N ALA A 228 16.97 5.35 2.14
CA ALA A 228 18.19 6.09 1.86
C ALA A 228 18.05 7.08 0.69
N VAL A 229 17.23 6.76 -0.30
CA VAL A 229 16.87 7.69 -1.40
C VAL A 229 15.99 8.84 -0.91
N GLY A 230 15.17 8.62 0.10
CA GLY A 230 14.24 9.59 0.67
C GLY A 230 12.81 9.41 0.14
N VAL A 231 11.98 8.71 0.90
CA VAL A 231 10.56 8.47 0.62
C VAL A 231 9.70 8.89 1.81
N GLY A 232 8.47 9.32 1.54
CA GLY A 232 7.52 9.74 2.58
C GLY A 232 6.87 8.57 3.32
N ALA A 233 6.82 7.37 2.70
CA ALA A 233 6.27 6.19 3.33
C ALA A 233 6.87 4.89 2.76
N ILE A 234 6.84 3.85 3.59
CA ILE A 234 7.11 2.46 3.21
C ILE A 234 5.81 1.67 3.32
N PHE A 235 5.52 0.86 2.30
CA PHE A 235 4.37 -0.04 2.27
C PHE A 235 4.86 -1.48 2.41
N ILE A 236 4.29 -2.21 3.38
CA ILE A 236 4.65 -3.60 3.68
C ILE A 236 3.37 -4.41 3.91
N GLU A 237 3.19 -5.50 3.18
CA GLU A 237 2.22 -6.53 3.56
C GLU A 237 2.84 -7.47 4.59
N THR A 238 2.11 -7.73 5.67
CA THR A 238 2.57 -8.55 6.79
C THR A 238 1.46 -9.46 7.32
N HIS A 239 1.84 -10.61 7.84
CA HIS A 239 0.93 -11.59 8.42
C HIS A 239 1.65 -12.35 9.55
N GLU A 240 0.93 -12.84 10.57
CA GLU A 240 1.54 -13.64 11.64
C GLU A 240 2.05 -15.00 11.14
N ASP A 241 1.44 -15.53 10.08
CA ASP A 241 1.82 -16.78 9.42
C ASP A 241 1.75 -16.60 7.90
N PRO A 242 2.77 -16.01 7.26
CA PRO A 242 2.77 -15.76 5.82
C PRO A 242 2.66 -17.02 4.96
N GLU A 243 3.12 -18.17 5.44
CA GLU A 243 3.06 -19.43 4.68
C GLU A 243 1.63 -19.93 4.47
N ASN A 244 0.75 -19.68 5.43
CA ASN A 244 -0.66 -20.07 5.39
C ASN A 244 -1.59 -18.90 5.03
N ALA A 245 -1.03 -17.73 4.74
CA ALA A 245 -1.82 -16.57 4.34
C ALA A 245 -2.61 -16.83 3.05
N PRO A 246 -3.86 -16.34 2.95
CA PRO A 246 -4.73 -16.62 1.80
C PRO A 246 -4.27 -15.95 0.49
N SER A 247 -3.32 -15.02 0.56
CA SER A 247 -2.79 -14.25 -0.57
C SER A 247 -1.38 -13.76 -0.32
N ASP A 248 -0.56 -13.71 -1.37
CA ASP A 248 0.77 -13.10 -1.44
C ASP A 248 1.77 -13.55 -0.36
N GLY A 249 1.52 -14.73 0.24
CA GLY A 249 2.39 -15.32 1.26
C GLY A 249 3.88 -15.27 0.95
N PRO A 250 4.34 -15.67 -0.28
CA PRO A 250 5.75 -15.69 -0.64
C PRO A 250 6.49 -14.35 -0.57
N ASN A 251 5.78 -13.22 -0.61
CA ASN A 251 6.39 -11.90 -0.51
C ASN A 251 5.99 -11.12 0.76
N MET A 252 5.06 -11.62 1.56
CA MET A 252 4.72 -10.99 2.84
C MET A 252 5.80 -11.19 3.90
N VAL A 253 6.01 -10.16 4.72
CA VAL A 253 6.90 -10.21 5.87
C VAL A 253 6.16 -10.81 7.06
N CYS A 254 6.83 -11.65 7.86
CA CYS A 254 6.27 -12.13 9.10
C CYS A 254 6.14 -10.98 10.12
N LEU A 255 4.99 -10.85 10.76
CA LEU A 255 4.72 -9.78 11.71
C LEU A 255 5.73 -9.76 12.87
N LEU A 256 6.20 -10.92 13.31
CA LEU A 256 7.19 -11.05 14.38
C LEU A 256 8.58 -10.53 13.98
N TYR A 257 8.91 -10.53 12.68
CA TYR A 257 10.17 -9.99 12.17
C TYR A 257 10.12 -8.49 11.87
N THR A 258 8.96 -7.84 11.95
CA THR A 258 8.90 -6.38 11.82
C THR A 258 9.54 -5.66 13.02
N SER A 259 9.61 -6.31 14.18
CA SER A 259 10.35 -5.83 15.35
C SER A 259 11.87 -6.06 15.22
N ASP A 260 12.30 -7.16 14.58
CA ASP A 260 13.71 -7.54 14.45
C ASP A 260 14.42 -6.85 13.27
N ALA A 261 13.68 -6.28 12.32
CA ALA A 261 14.26 -5.47 11.24
C ALA A 261 14.93 -4.17 11.75
N ALA A 262 14.70 -3.81 13.02
CA ALA A 262 15.39 -2.72 13.70
C ALA A 262 16.67 -3.21 14.45
N ASP A 263 16.79 -4.51 14.71
CA ASP A 263 17.97 -5.12 15.33
C ASP A 263 18.80 -5.87 14.29
N ASP A 264 19.88 -5.26 13.84
CA ASP A 264 20.81 -5.67 12.78
C ASP A 264 21.62 -6.95 13.12
N LYS A 265 21.10 -7.89 13.92
CA LYS A 265 21.88 -9.01 14.46
C LYS A 265 21.41 -10.42 14.12
N GLN A 266 20.34 -10.60 13.31
CA GLN A 266 19.94 -11.94 12.85
C GLN A 266 19.39 -11.91 11.42
N CYS A 267 20.26 -11.91 10.45
CA CYS A 267 20.09 -12.50 9.12
C CYS A 267 21.35 -13.28 8.78
#